data_14a998a3e65d92ac99af444dc6be6ff8
#
_entry.id   14a998a3e65d92ac99af444dc6be6ff8
#
_cell.length_a   1.000
_cell.length_b   1.000
_cell.length_c   1.000
_cell.angle_alpha   90.00
_cell.angle_beta   90.00
_cell.angle_gamma   90.00
#
_symmetry.space_group_name_H-M   'P 1'
#
loop_
_entity.id
_entity.type
_entity.pdbx_description
1 polymer ?
#
loop_
_entity_poly.entity_id
_entity_poly.type
_entity_poly.pdbx_seq_one_letter_code
_entity_poly.pdbx_strand_id
1 'polypeptide(L)'
;MDTSKYTGFIDHSPLKMDATEEEIIRFCSEAVEYSFHAVVVFPHYISLAKERIRDSGVMLETVVGFPFGNELISIKEEQAKAYLDLGVDEIDMVMNISAFKSGRTDHVKRDIDAVLKQIRAKNALLKVIIEIELLSDEEIVRACNIVADVGADFVKTSVGLLRGSKPCE
;
A
#
# COMPACT_ATOMS: atom_id res chain seq x y z
N MET A 1 20.42 21.31 -4.65
CA MET A 1 20.16 20.55 -3.41
C MET A 1 20.48 19.09 -3.72
N ASP A 2 21.26 18.43 -2.89
CA ASP A 2 21.46 16.98 -3.03
C ASP A 2 20.20 16.27 -2.53
N THR A 3 19.40 15.73 -3.45
CA THR A 3 18.15 15.03 -3.17
C THR A 3 18.34 13.53 -2.96
N SER A 4 19.56 13.01 -3.22
CA SER A 4 19.86 11.57 -3.14
C SER A 4 19.57 10.94 -1.78
N LYS A 5 19.66 11.72 -0.70
CA LYS A 5 19.35 11.26 0.66
C LYS A 5 17.86 10.96 0.92
N TYR A 6 16.95 11.36 0.03
CA TYR A 6 15.51 11.15 0.18
C TYR A 6 14.95 10.08 -0.73
N THR A 7 15.69 9.70 -1.78
CA THR A 7 15.18 8.76 -2.79
C THR A 7 14.81 7.40 -2.21
N GLY A 8 15.58 6.90 -1.25
CA GLY A 8 15.31 5.66 -0.54
C GLY A 8 14.07 5.65 0.38
N PHE A 9 13.30 6.76 0.42
CA PHE A 9 12.01 6.85 1.13
C PHE A 9 10.83 7.08 0.19
N ILE A 10 11.03 7.00 -1.11
CA ILE A 10 9.99 7.27 -2.11
C ILE A 10 9.43 5.97 -2.65
N ASP A 11 8.11 5.81 -2.50
CA ASP A 11 7.32 4.81 -3.18
C ASP A 11 6.77 5.41 -4.47
N HIS A 12 7.33 5.03 -5.62
CA HIS A 12 6.98 5.59 -6.92
C HIS A 12 5.77 4.87 -7.52
N SER A 13 4.61 5.54 -7.61
CA SER A 13 3.33 4.86 -7.86
C SER A 13 2.54 5.39 -9.06
N PRO A 14 2.45 4.61 -10.16
CA PRO A 14 1.55 4.89 -11.28
C PRO A 14 0.14 4.29 -11.07
N LEU A 15 -0.49 4.54 -9.91
CA LEU A 15 -1.81 3.99 -9.58
C LEU A 15 -2.95 4.80 -10.24
N LYS A 16 -2.98 4.79 -11.57
CA LYS A 16 -4.06 5.37 -12.37
C LYS A 16 -4.83 4.25 -13.06
N MET A 17 -6.17 4.40 -13.15
CA MET A 17 -7.04 3.38 -13.80
C MET A 17 -6.73 3.17 -15.28
N ASP A 18 -6.15 4.16 -15.94
CA ASP A 18 -5.78 4.17 -17.35
C ASP A 18 -4.27 4.04 -17.58
N ALA A 19 -3.52 3.63 -16.57
CA ALA A 19 -2.08 3.42 -16.71
C ALA A 19 -1.78 2.37 -17.79
N THR A 20 -0.89 2.70 -18.72
CA THR A 20 -0.46 1.79 -19.79
C THR A 20 0.80 1.02 -19.41
N GLU A 21 1.09 -0.06 -20.14
CA GLU A 21 2.34 -0.82 -19.94
C GLU A 21 3.58 0.08 -20.12
N GLU A 22 3.55 1.00 -21.09
CA GLU A 22 4.65 1.93 -21.32
C GLU A 22 4.86 2.86 -20.10
N GLU A 23 3.78 3.32 -19.47
CA GLU A 23 3.89 4.10 -18.24
C GLU A 23 4.50 3.28 -17.11
N ILE A 24 4.03 2.03 -16.90
CA ILE A 24 4.61 1.14 -15.89
C ILE A 24 6.10 0.93 -16.12
N ILE A 25 6.52 0.65 -17.36
CA ILE A 25 7.93 0.47 -17.73
C ILE A 25 8.74 1.74 -17.42
N ARG A 26 8.20 2.92 -17.75
CA ARG A 26 8.85 4.20 -17.46
C ARG A 26 9.02 4.41 -15.96
N PHE A 27 7.96 4.19 -15.14
CA PHE A 27 8.02 4.32 -13.68
C PHE A 27 9.03 3.35 -13.05
N CYS A 28 9.08 2.10 -13.53
CA CYS A 28 10.10 1.14 -13.10
C CYS A 28 11.52 1.64 -13.44
N SER A 29 11.72 2.17 -14.65
CA SER A 29 13.02 2.71 -15.08
C SER A 29 13.45 3.92 -14.24
N GLU A 30 12.51 4.84 -13.95
CA GLU A 30 12.75 5.99 -13.07
C GLU A 30 13.11 5.53 -11.64
N ALA A 31 12.37 4.54 -11.10
CA ALA A 31 12.64 4.00 -9.76
C ALA A 31 14.05 3.40 -9.64
N VAL A 32 14.50 2.70 -10.68
CA VAL A 32 15.86 2.13 -10.74
C VAL A 32 16.91 3.25 -10.90
N GLU A 33 16.69 4.18 -11.83
CA GLU A 33 17.62 5.29 -12.11
C GLU A 33 17.88 6.16 -10.89
N TYR A 34 16.81 6.51 -10.17
CA TYR A 34 16.90 7.38 -8.99
C TYR A 34 17.06 6.62 -7.67
N SER A 35 17.14 5.30 -7.70
CA SER A 35 17.23 4.45 -6.50
C SER A 35 16.10 4.74 -5.50
N PHE A 36 14.85 4.76 -5.97
CA PHE A 36 13.70 4.88 -5.09
C PHE A 36 13.54 3.62 -4.23
N HIS A 37 12.81 3.75 -3.10
CA HIS A 37 12.56 2.63 -2.21
C HIS A 37 11.76 1.54 -2.90
N ALA A 38 10.62 1.90 -3.49
CA ALA A 38 9.72 0.96 -4.13
C ALA A 38 9.10 1.51 -5.43
N VAL A 39 8.64 0.60 -6.27
CA VAL A 39 7.64 0.88 -7.30
C VAL A 39 6.32 0.22 -6.91
N VAL A 40 5.23 1.01 -6.89
CA VAL A 40 3.90 0.55 -6.49
C VAL A 40 3.03 0.38 -7.74
N VAL A 41 2.54 -0.81 -8.01
CA VAL A 41 1.72 -1.09 -9.20
C VAL A 41 0.40 -1.75 -8.85
N PHE A 42 -0.61 -1.59 -9.70
CA PHE A 42 -1.80 -2.44 -9.61
C PHE A 42 -1.46 -3.92 -9.83
N PRO A 43 -2.22 -4.85 -9.22
CA PRO A 43 -1.91 -6.29 -9.25
C PRO A 43 -1.72 -6.87 -10.65
N HIS A 44 -2.42 -6.32 -11.65
CA HIS A 44 -2.28 -6.72 -13.06
C HIS A 44 -0.83 -6.58 -13.58
N TYR A 45 -0.07 -5.61 -13.05
CA TYR A 45 1.27 -5.29 -13.50
C TYR A 45 2.40 -5.87 -12.64
N ILE A 46 2.11 -6.67 -11.61
CA ILE A 46 3.13 -7.27 -10.72
C ILE A 46 4.23 -7.97 -11.51
N SER A 47 3.86 -8.85 -12.45
CA SER A 47 4.83 -9.63 -13.22
C SER A 47 5.70 -8.75 -14.12
N LEU A 48 5.11 -7.74 -14.77
CA LEU A 48 5.83 -6.79 -15.62
C LEU A 48 6.81 -5.96 -14.78
N ALA A 49 6.35 -5.36 -13.68
CA ALA A 49 7.19 -4.55 -12.81
C ALA A 49 8.34 -5.35 -12.21
N LYS A 50 8.05 -6.57 -11.73
CA LYS A 50 9.08 -7.48 -11.19
C LYS A 50 10.20 -7.76 -12.18
N GLU A 51 9.87 -7.99 -13.46
CA GLU A 51 10.87 -8.19 -14.50
C GLU A 51 11.73 -6.94 -14.70
N ARG A 52 11.10 -5.75 -14.70
CA ARG A 52 11.75 -4.47 -14.98
C ARG A 52 12.68 -3.99 -13.87
N ILE A 53 12.38 -4.30 -12.60
CA ILE A 53 13.21 -3.89 -11.46
C ILE A 53 14.15 -5.00 -10.98
N ARG A 54 14.25 -6.10 -11.70
CA ARG A 54 15.09 -7.25 -11.31
C ARG A 54 16.53 -6.79 -11.03
N ASP A 55 17.08 -7.28 -9.94
CA ASP A 55 18.48 -7.03 -9.52
C ASP A 55 18.82 -5.55 -9.25
N SER A 56 17.83 -4.66 -9.14
CA SER A 56 18.05 -3.22 -8.93
C SER A 56 18.13 -2.82 -7.45
N GLY A 57 17.58 -3.64 -6.57
CA GLY A 57 17.39 -3.28 -5.15
C GLY A 57 16.11 -2.47 -4.87
N VAL A 58 15.34 -2.09 -5.90
CA VAL A 58 14.03 -1.45 -5.74
C VAL A 58 13.00 -2.51 -5.31
N MET A 59 12.19 -2.21 -4.29
CA MET A 59 11.15 -3.10 -3.80
C MET A 59 9.93 -3.10 -4.72
N LEU A 60 9.27 -4.24 -4.82
CA LEU A 60 8.00 -4.37 -5.55
C LEU A 60 6.84 -4.25 -4.58
N GLU A 61 5.99 -3.26 -4.78
CA GLU A 61 4.82 -3.01 -3.93
C GLU A 61 3.53 -3.08 -4.74
N THR A 62 2.44 -3.54 -4.11
CA THR A 62 1.10 -3.56 -4.69
C THR A 62 0.04 -3.23 -3.65
N VAL A 63 -1.23 -3.17 -4.08
CA VAL A 63 -2.36 -2.72 -3.25
C VAL A 63 -3.36 -3.84 -2.98
N VAL A 64 -3.98 -3.85 -1.80
CA VAL A 64 -5.04 -4.79 -1.36
C VAL A 64 -6.25 -3.99 -0.88
N GLY A 65 -7.44 -4.41 -1.31
CA GLY A 65 -8.68 -3.71 -0.97
C GLY A 65 -8.76 -2.29 -1.54
N PHE A 66 -8.03 -2.00 -2.57
CA PHE A 66 -7.84 -0.65 -3.09
C PHE A 66 -8.86 -0.30 -4.19
N PRO A 67 -9.42 0.94 -4.20
CA PRO A 67 -9.13 2.03 -3.27
C PRO A 67 -10.09 2.18 -2.08
N PHE A 68 -11.09 1.32 -1.93
CA PHE A 68 -12.21 1.56 -1.02
C PHE A 68 -12.13 0.84 0.34
N GLY A 69 -11.35 -0.22 0.43
CA GLY A 69 -11.12 -0.96 1.67
C GLY A 69 -12.30 -1.78 2.22
N ASN A 70 -13.41 -1.88 1.49
CA ASN A 70 -14.67 -2.44 1.99
C ASN A 70 -15.02 -3.83 1.47
N GLU A 71 -14.05 -4.54 0.92
CA GLU A 71 -14.18 -5.94 0.55
C GLU A 71 -14.32 -6.84 1.79
N LEU A 72 -14.75 -8.10 1.56
CA LEU A 72 -14.75 -9.10 2.61
C LEU A 72 -13.33 -9.40 3.08
N ILE A 73 -13.15 -9.63 4.38
CA ILE A 73 -11.86 -9.99 5.00
C ILE A 73 -11.17 -11.12 4.24
N SER A 74 -11.91 -12.21 3.92
CA SER A 74 -11.38 -13.35 3.18
C SER A 74 -10.89 -12.99 1.78
N ILE A 75 -11.49 -12.00 1.12
CA ILE A 75 -11.05 -11.55 -0.21
C ILE A 75 -9.74 -10.80 -0.11
N LYS A 76 -9.59 -9.88 0.86
CA LYS A 76 -8.31 -9.18 1.09
C LYS A 76 -7.19 -10.15 1.48
N GLU A 77 -7.49 -11.14 2.31
CA GLU A 77 -6.56 -12.21 2.67
C GLU A 77 -6.08 -12.99 1.45
N GLU A 78 -7.00 -13.42 0.58
CA GLU A 78 -6.66 -14.13 -0.66
C GLU A 78 -5.91 -13.25 -1.66
N GLN A 79 -6.26 -11.96 -1.78
CA GLN A 79 -5.49 -11.00 -2.57
C GLN A 79 -4.04 -10.91 -2.09
N ALA A 80 -3.83 -10.70 -0.78
CA ALA A 80 -2.50 -10.59 -0.20
C ALA A 80 -1.68 -11.86 -0.47
N LYS A 81 -2.25 -13.05 -0.21
CA LYS A 81 -1.61 -14.33 -0.47
C LYS A 81 -1.20 -14.47 -1.93
N ALA A 82 -2.13 -14.21 -2.86
CA ALA A 82 -1.87 -14.35 -4.30
C ALA A 82 -0.75 -13.41 -4.77
N TYR A 83 -0.70 -12.16 -4.28
CA TYR A 83 0.32 -11.19 -4.67
C TYR A 83 1.69 -11.50 -4.06
N LEU A 84 1.72 -11.94 -2.82
CA LEU A 84 2.94 -12.41 -2.16
C LEU A 84 3.54 -13.66 -2.84
N ASP A 85 2.69 -14.56 -3.34
CA ASP A 85 3.14 -15.72 -4.12
C ASP A 85 3.76 -15.33 -5.46
N LEU A 86 3.40 -14.15 -6.02
CA LEU A 86 4.08 -13.56 -7.19
C LEU A 86 5.41 -12.87 -6.83
N GLY A 87 5.71 -12.74 -5.54
CA GLY A 87 6.97 -12.19 -5.02
C GLY A 87 6.95 -10.68 -4.88
N VAL A 88 5.84 -10.14 -4.38
CA VAL A 88 5.72 -8.77 -3.89
C VAL A 88 6.41 -8.65 -2.54
N ASP A 89 7.15 -7.56 -2.32
CA ASP A 89 7.90 -7.29 -1.11
C ASP A 89 7.08 -6.50 -0.07
N GLU A 90 6.17 -5.64 -0.54
CA GLU A 90 5.34 -4.76 0.31
C GLU A 90 3.91 -4.69 -0.20
N ILE A 91 2.95 -4.54 0.71
CA ILE A 91 1.53 -4.38 0.40
C ILE A 91 0.96 -3.13 1.08
N ASP A 92 0.30 -2.29 0.29
CA ASP A 92 -0.56 -1.20 0.75
C ASP A 92 -2.00 -1.68 0.87
N MET A 93 -2.48 -1.91 2.09
CA MET A 93 -3.85 -2.32 2.37
C MET A 93 -4.72 -1.12 2.72
N VAL A 94 -5.87 -0.95 2.08
CA VAL A 94 -6.85 0.06 2.52
C VAL A 94 -7.67 -0.48 3.70
N MET A 95 -7.65 0.26 4.82
CA MET A 95 -8.49 -0.02 5.99
C MET A 95 -9.98 0.03 5.62
N ASN A 96 -10.81 -0.81 6.23
CA ASN A 96 -12.26 -0.70 6.06
C ASN A 96 -12.81 0.54 6.80
N ILE A 97 -12.78 1.69 6.10
CA ILE A 97 -13.20 3.00 6.65
C ILE A 97 -14.68 2.97 7.06
N SER A 98 -15.54 2.30 6.30
CA SER A 98 -16.96 2.19 6.62
C SER A 98 -17.21 1.45 7.95
N ALA A 99 -16.50 0.35 8.18
CA ALA A 99 -16.54 -0.37 9.44
C ALA A 99 -15.96 0.46 10.59
N PHE A 100 -14.85 1.16 10.34
CA PHE A 100 -14.22 2.07 11.32
C PHE A 100 -15.18 3.19 11.74
N LYS A 101 -15.80 3.90 10.79
CA LYS A 101 -16.80 4.98 11.06
C LYS A 101 -18.03 4.45 11.79
N SER A 102 -18.38 3.19 11.59
CA SER A 102 -19.49 2.49 12.28
C SER A 102 -19.11 1.97 13.68
N GLY A 103 -17.91 2.30 14.19
CA GLY A 103 -17.43 1.89 15.51
C GLY A 103 -17.09 0.38 15.62
N ARG A 104 -16.99 -0.33 14.49
CA ARG A 104 -16.70 -1.77 14.46
C ARG A 104 -15.21 -2.08 14.56
N THR A 105 -14.57 -1.60 15.63
CA THR A 105 -13.12 -1.70 15.85
C THR A 105 -12.60 -3.14 15.74
N ASP A 106 -13.29 -4.12 16.33
CA ASP A 106 -12.86 -5.52 16.25
C ASP A 106 -12.93 -6.09 14.83
N HIS A 107 -13.84 -5.59 14.00
CA HIS A 107 -13.87 -5.97 12.58
C HIS A 107 -12.67 -5.41 11.85
N VAL A 108 -12.33 -4.14 12.07
CA VAL A 108 -11.16 -3.48 11.47
C VAL A 108 -9.87 -4.20 11.89
N LYS A 109 -9.71 -4.51 13.19
CA LYS A 109 -8.54 -5.27 13.66
C LYS A 109 -8.41 -6.63 12.99
N ARG A 110 -9.51 -7.38 12.85
CA ARG A 110 -9.51 -8.69 12.17
C ARG A 110 -9.21 -8.57 10.67
N ASP A 111 -9.67 -7.50 10.02
CA ASP A 111 -9.44 -7.22 8.61
C ASP A 111 -7.93 -7.02 8.35
N ILE A 112 -7.27 -6.19 9.18
CA ILE A 112 -5.83 -5.95 9.08
C ILE A 112 -5.03 -7.22 9.45
N ASP A 113 -5.41 -7.93 10.54
CA ASP A 113 -4.71 -9.12 11.03
C ASP A 113 -4.72 -10.26 10.00
N ALA A 114 -5.83 -10.44 9.26
CA ALA A 114 -5.92 -11.46 8.23
C ALA A 114 -4.87 -11.25 7.12
N VAL A 115 -4.70 -10.01 6.65
CA VAL A 115 -3.67 -9.65 5.68
C VAL A 115 -2.27 -9.76 6.30
N LEU A 116 -2.09 -9.24 7.53
CA LEU A 116 -0.79 -9.26 8.22
C LEU A 116 -0.24 -10.67 8.40
N LYS A 117 -1.09 -11.67 8.65
CA LYS A 117 -0.65 -13.07 8.74
C LYS A 117 -0.01 -13.56 7.44
N GLN A 118 -0.54 -13.19 6.29
CA GLN A 118 0.04 -13.54 4.99
C GLN A 118 1.39 -12.83 4.78
N ILE A 119 1.46 -11.55 5.16
CA ILE A 119 2.68 -10.73 5.13
C ILE A 119 3.80 -11.39 5.95
N ARG A 120 3.52 -11.75 7.21
CA ARG A 120 4.53 -12.36 8.11
C ARG A 120 5.01 -13.73 7.63
N ALA A 121 4.14 -14.51 6.97
CA ALA A 121 4.50 -15.80 6.38
C ALA A 121 5.53 -15.69 5.24
N LYS A 122 5.67 -14.52 4.62
CA LYS A 122 6.57 -14.24 3.49
C LYS A 122 7.69 -13.24 3.81
N ASN A 123 7.79 -12.76 5.05
CA ASN A 123 8.72 -11.70 5.48
C ASN A 123 8.59 -10.41 4.66
N ALA A 124 7.38 -10.09 4.22
CA ALA A 124 7.04 -8.84 3.53
C ALA A 124 6.66 -7.73 4.52
N LEU A 125 6.37 -6.53 4.04
CA LEU A 125 5.93 -5.40 4.83
C LEU A 125 4.47 -5.02 4.53
N LEU A 126 3.76 -4.56 5.56
CA LEU A 126 2.38 -4.08 5.47
C LEU A 126 2.30 -2.59 5.80
N LYS A 127 1.80 -1.80 4.85
CA LYS A 127 1.37 -0.43 5.08
C LYS A 127 -0.17 -0.40 5.09
N VAL A 128 -0.78 0.25 6.08
CA VAL A 128 -2.24 0.38 6.18
C VAL A 128 -2.66 1.80 5.87
N ILE A 129 -3.41 1.96 4.78
CA ILE A 129 -3.97 3.24 4.34
C ILE A 129 -5.21 3.54 5.18
N ILE A 130 -5.19 4.64 5.94
CA ILE A 130 -6.29 5.05 6.81
C ILE A 130 -7.19 6.13 6.20
N GLU A 131 -6.82 6.73 5.07
CA GLU A 131 -7.53 7.77 4.31
C GLU A 131 -7.94 8.95 5.19
N ILE A 132 -6.95 9.73 5.60
CA ILE A 132 -7.11 10.83 6.59
C ILE A 132 -8.14 11.88 6.18
N GLU A 133 -8.38 12.08 4.88
CA GLU A 133 -9.35 13.06 4.40
C GLU A 133 -10.80 12.74 4.78
N LEU A 134 -11.07 11.49 5.12
CA LEU A 134 -12.39 11.04 5.58
C LEU A 134 -12.51 11.03 7.12
N LEU A 135 -11.45 11.38 7.86
CA LEU A 135 -11.37 11.21 9.31
C LEU A 135 -11.21 12.57 10.03
N SER A 136 -11.75 12.67 11.23
CA SER A 136 -11.39 13.75 12.16
C SER A 136 -10.03 13.49 12.80
N ASP A 137 -9.43 14.50 13.45
CA ASP A 137 -8.13 14.34 14.13
C ASP A 137 -8.17 13.25 15.20
N GLU A 138 -9.28 13.15 15.98
CA GLU A 138 -9.45 12.08 16.97
C GLU A 138 -9.60 10.70 16.29
N GLU A 139 -10.24 10.64 15.14
CA GLU A 139 -10.38 9.41 14.35
C GLU A 139 -9.04 8.99 13.75
N ILE A 140 -8.21 9.91 13.28
CA ILE A 140 -6.85 9.63 12.81
C ILE A 140 -6.02 8.99 13.92
N VAL A 141 -5.98 9.59 15.10
CA VAL A 141 -5.26 9.04 16.26
C VAL A 141 -5.77 7.63 16.60
N ARG A 142 -7.10 7.43 16.61
CA ARG A 142 -7.70 6.12 16.89
C ARG A 142 -7.35 5.09 15.81
N ALA A 143 -7.36 5.47 14.54
CA ALA A 143 -6.99 4.59 13.43
C ALA A 143 -5.52 4.18 13.52
N CYS A 144 -4.61 5.14 13.76
CA CYS A 144 -3.19 4.87 13.97
C CYS A 144 -2.95 3.88 15.13
N ASN A 145 -3.66 4.06 16.25
CA ASN A 145 -3.56 3.14 17.38
C ASN A 145 -4.04 1.73 17.03
N ILE A 146 -5.13 1.59 16.25
CA ILE A 146 -5.61 0.28 15.79
C ILE A 146 -4.55 -0.41 14.91
N VAL A 147 -3.95 0.31 13.97
CA VAL A 147 -2.92 -0.21 13.07
C VAL A 147 -1.69 -0.65 13.85
N ALA A 148 -1.24 0.18 14.80
CA ALA A 148 -0.11 -0.12 15.67
C ALA A 148 -0.37 -1.33 16.59
N ASP A 149 -1.56 -1.40 17.21
CA ASP A 149 -1.98 -2.51 18.09
C ASP A 149 -1.98 -3.86 17.37
N VAL A 150 -2.37 -3.88 16.08
CA VAL A 150 -2.34 -5.11 15.25
C VAL A 150 -0.92 -5.46 14.85
N GLY A 151 0.00 -4.49 14.78
CA GLY A 151 1.41 -4.71 14.50
C GLY A 151 1.75 -4.61 13.00
N ALA A 152 1.01 -3.82 12.22
CA ALA A 152 1.42 -3.46 10.86
C ALA A 152 2.70 -2.59 10.90
N ASP A 153 3.45 -2.59 9.81
CA ASP A 153 4.76 -1.95 9.77
C ASP A 153 4.66 -0.43 9.60
N PHE A 154 3.64 0.03 8.84
CA PHE A 154 3.43 1.46 8.56
C PHE A 154 1.95 1.84 8.56
N VAL A 155 1.70 3.12 8.87
CA VAL A 155 0.44 3.82 8.57
C VAL A 155 0.66 4.68 7.33
N LYS A 156 -0.21 4.57 6.32
CA LYS A 156 -0.20 5.42 5.13
C LYS A 156 -1.43 6.33 5.15
N THR A 157 -1.24 7.57 4.76
CA THR A 157 -2.29 8.60 4.94
C THR A 157 -3.45 8.44 3.98
N SER A 158 -3.20 8.16 2.70
CA SER A 158 -4.20 8.33 1.64
C SER A 158 -4.00 7.36 0.48
N VAL A 159 -5.11 7.04 -0.22
CA VAL A 159 -5.07 6.30 -1.51
C VAL A 159 -4.55 7.18 -2.66
N GLY A 160 -4.61 8.51 -2.52
CA GLY A 160 -4.14 9.46 -3.54
C GLY A 160 -5.09 9.67 -4.73
N LEU A 161 -6.30 9.10 -4.70
CA LEU A 161 -7.29 9.20 -5.79
C LEU A 161 -8.43 10.19 -5.50
N LEU A 162 -8.58 10.67 -4.27
CA LEU A 162 -9.58 11.68 -3.94
C LEU A 162 -9.15 13.05 -4.47
N ARG A 163 -10.06 13.73 -5.17
CA ARG A 163 -9.80 15.07 -5.68
C ARG A 163 -9.70 16.06 -4.51
N GLY A 164 -8.56 16.72 -4.39
CA GLY A 164 -8.32 17.74 -3.37
C GLY A 164 -7.43 17.29 -2.22
N SER A 165 -6.89 16.08 -2.28
CA SER A 165 -5.88 15.64 -1.32
C SER A 165 -4.73 16.65 -1.27
N LYS A 166 -4.61 17.35 -0.13
CA LYS A 166 -3.45 18.20 0.13
C LYS A 166 -2.32 17.29 0.55
N PRO A 167 -1.12 17.46 -0.01
CA PRO A 167 0.05 16.78 0.55
C PRO A 167 0.18 17.15 2.03
N CYS A 168 0.51 16.20 2.87
CA CYS A 168 0.88 16.48 4.26
C CYS A 168 2.10 17.43 4.25
N GLU A 169 1.95 18.62 4.86
CA GLU A 169 3.06 19.54 5.07
C GLU A 169 3.99 19.03 6.19
#